data_eaabe7ad78e86f272c447f8876c3a7b4
#
_entry.id   eaabe7ad78e86f272c447f8876c3a7b4
#
_cell.length_a   1.000
_cell.length_b   1.000
_cell.length_c   1.000
_cell.angle_alpha   90.00
_cell.angle_beta   90.00
_cell.angle_gamma   90.00
#
_symmetry.space_group_name_H-M   'P 1'
#
loop_
_entity.id
_entity.type
_entity.pdbx_description
1 polymer ?
#
loop_
_entity_poly.entity_id
_entity_poly.type
_entity_poly.pdbx_seq_one_letter_code
_entity_poly.pdbx_strand_id
1 'polypeptide(L)'
;WEIHNRYNQPISTSNDPNNLENYGGLIIRSFVPNYIGTNLNNYSIVVVLEYAGIKIVIPGDNEKSSLDELMERKDFKDAVSNAYILLAPHHGRESGYNSDFVSLVNPSLTIISDGKYCDTSANKRYSQNSSGWEVYKNGTSSNRKCLTTNSDGEVYVEFGYDNNQKRFLSVNI
;
A
#
# COMPACT_ATOMS: atom_id res chain seq x y z
N TRP A 1 -4.51 1.36 -24.96
CA TRP A 1 -3.87 1.66 -26.26
C TRP A 1 -3.62 3.18 -26.45
N GLU A 2 -4.60 4.04 -26.21
CA GLU A 2 -4.42 5.49 -26.32
C GLU A 2 -3.47 6.08 -25.28
N ILE A 3 -3.44 5.51 -24.09
CA ILE A 3 -2.52 5.96 -23.02
C ILE A 3 -1.07 5.64 -23.38
N HIS A 4 -0.81 4.47 -23.95
CA HIS A 4 0.53 4.05 -24.36
C HIS A 4 1.12 4.97 -25.43
N ASN A 5 0.30 5.48 -26.33
CA ASN A 5 0.74 6.38 -27.40
C ASN A 5 0.99 7.84 -26.95
N ARG A 6 0.54 8.22 -25.73
CA ARG A 6 0.77 9.55 -25.17
C ARG A 6 2.15 9.70 -24.53
N TYR A 7 2.81 8.59 -24.19
CA TYR A 7 4.10 8.56 -23.50
C TYR A 7 5.20 8.02 -24.43
N ASN A 8 5.30 8.57 -25.64
CA ASN A 8 6.33 8.21 -26.63
C ASN A 8 7.65 8.98 -26.46
N GLN A 9 7.73 9.84 -25.44
CA GLN A 9 8.96 10.54 -25.12
C GLN A 9 9.84 9.68 -24.19
N PRO A 10 11.15 9.63 -24.41
CA PRO A 10 12.04 8.95 -23.50
C PRO A 10 11.98 9.59 -22.10
N ILE A 11 12.15 8.77 -21.08
CA ILE A 11 12.31 9.24 -19.70
C ILE A 11 13.54 10.14 -19.67
N SER A 12 13.35 11.38 -19.26
CA SER A 12 14.43 12.34 -19.04
C SER A 12 14.78 12.42 -17.56
N THR A 13 15.93 12.99 -17.23
CA THR A 13 16.35 13.20 -15.84
C THR A 13 15.32 13.97 -15.03
N SER A 14 14.55 14.86 -15.67
CA SER A 14 13.53 15.68 -15.00
C SER A 14 12.20 14.97 -14.74
N ASN A 15 11.95 13.85 -15.40
CA ASN A 15 10.71 13.06 -15.22
C ASN A 15 10.96 11.60 -14.84
N ASP A 16 12.21 11.25 -14.54
CA ASP A 16 12.58 9.91 -14.07
C ASP A 16 11.96 9.64 -12.68
N PRO A 17 11.09 8.65 -12.54
CA PRO A 17 10.49 8.30 -11.25
C PRO A 17 11.50 7.76 -10.22
N ASN A 18 12.70 7.39 -10.64
CA ASN A 18 13.76 6.95 -9.74
C ASN A 18 14.67 8.12 -9.28
N ASN A 19 14.50 9.31 -9.85
CA ASN A 19 15.25 10.48 -9.40
C ASN A 19 14.51 11.17 -8.24
N LEU A 20 15.02 10.98 -7.03
CA LEU A 20 14.41 11.48 -5.78
C LEU A 20 14.25 13.01 -5.76
N GLU A 21 15.11 13.76 -6.48
CA GLU A 21 15.03 15.21 -6.57
C GLU A 21 13.74 15.68 -7.26
N ASN A 22 13.22 14.88 -8.20
CA ASN A 22 11.99 15.21 -8.93
C ASN A 22 10.75 15.18 -8.04
N TYR A 23 10.81 14.51 -6.89
CA TYR A 23 9.68 14.26 -6.00
C TYR A 23 9.94 14.77 -4.57
N GLY A 24 10.89 15.70 -4.39
CA GLY A 24 11.17 16.26 -3.07
C GLY A 24 11.63 15.23 -2.03
N GLY A 25 12.30 14.15 -2.48
CA GLY A 25 12.77 13.06 -1.62
C GLY A 25 11.78 11.91 -1.43
N LEU A 26 10.60 11.94 -2.07
CA LEU A 26 9.70 10.78 -2.11
C LEU A 26 10.33 9.65 -2.92
N ILE A 27 10.44 8.49 -2.32
CA ILE A 27 10.89 7.26 -2.97
C ILE A 27 9.67 6.46 -3.42
N ILE A 28 9.62 6.14 -4.72
CA ILE A 28 8.58 5.29 -5.30
C ILE A 28 9.27 4.05 -5.86
N ARG A 29 8.86 2.87 -5.37
CA ARG A 29 9.28 1.59 -5.94
C ARG A 29 8.08 0.85 -6.47
N SER A 30 8.23 0.21 -7.62
CA SER A 30 7.18 -0.60 -8.23
C SER A 30 7.68 -2.01 -8.52
N PHE A 31 6.83 -3.00 -8.28
CA PHE A 31 7.13 -4.41 -8.51
C PHE A 31 6.00 -5.04 -9.30
N VAL A 32 6.37 -5.80 -10.31
CA VAL A 32 5.44 -6.57 -11.13
C VAL A 32 5.75 -8.05 -10.92
N PRO A 33 4.74 -8.87 -10.60
CA PRO A 33 4.92 -10.32 -10.53
C PRO A 33 5.30 -10.91 -11.89
N ASN A 34 6.18 -11.90 -11.91
CA ASN A 34 6.45 -12.73 -13.09
C ASN A 34 5.37 -13.82 -13.22
N TYR A 35 4.12 -13.43 -13.02
CA TYR A 35 3.00 -14.35 -13.02
C TYR A 35 2.66 -14.79 -14.46
N ILE A 36 2.47 -16.09 -14.64
CA ILE A 36 2.00 -16.69 -15.89
C ILE A 36 0.69 -17.41 -15.59
N GLY A 37 -0.43 -16.83 -16.00
CA GLY A 37 -1.75 -17.40 -15.74
C GLY A 37 -2.87 -16.57 -16.33
N THR A 38 -4.11 -16.95 -16.05
CA THR A 38 -5.31 -16.30 -16.60
C THR A 38 -5.98 -15.33 -15.63
N ASN A 39 -5.56 -15.31 -14.38
CA ASN A 39 -6.12 -14.39 -13.38
C ASN A 39 -5.50 -12.99 -13.54
N LEU A 40 -6.27 -12.05 -14.09
CA LEU A 40 -5.83 -10.70 -14.38
C LEU A 40 -5.42 -9.91 -13.13
N ASN A 41 -5.99 -10.23 -11.96
CA ASN A 41 -5.63 -9.58 -10.69
C ASN A 41 -4.14 -9.73 -10.37
N ASN A 42 -3.55 -10.89 -10.71
CA ASN A 42 -2.15 -11.20 -10.47
C ASN A 42 -1.17 -10.48 -11.40
N TYR A 43 -1.65 -9.61 -12.28
CA TYR A 43 -0.82 -8.67 -13.04
C TYR A 43 -0.80 -7.27 -12.43
N SER A 44 -1.36 -7.09 -11.25
CA SER A 44 -1.35 -5.80 -10.54
C SER A 44 0.07 -5.41 -10.15
N ILE A 45 0.34 -4.11 -10.25
CA ILE A 45 1.62 -3.54 -9.80
C ILE A 45 1.55 -3.32 -8.30
N VAL A 46 2.56 -3.78 -7.57
CA VAL A 46 2.77 -3.38 -6.17
C VAL A 46 3.56 -2.08 -6.15
N VAL A 47 3.03 -1.06 -5.49
CA VAL A 47 3.71 0.22 -5.29
C VAL A 47 4.09 0.38 -3.83
N VAL A 48 5.32 0.79 -3.59
CA VAL A 48 5.84 1.17 -2.27
C VAL A 48 6.20 2.63 -2.30
N LEU A 49 5.58 3.42 -1.43
CA LEU A 49 5.89 4.83 -1.22
C LEU A 49 6.67 4.97 0.08
N GLU A 50 7.77 5.74 0.05
CA GLU A 50 8.55 6.03 1.24
C GLU A 50 8.96 7.50 1.25
N TYR A 51 8.59 8.23 2.33
CA TYR A 51 8.98 9.60 2.55
C TYR A 51 9.05 9.89 4.04
N ALA A 52 10.03 10.71 4.46
CA ALA A 52 10.24 11.04 5.88
C ALA A 52 10.37 9.79 6.79
N GLY A 53 10.86 8.66 6.27
CA GLY A 53 10.93 7.39 6.98
C GLY A 53 9.58 6.71 7.22
N ILE A 54 8.52 7.17 6.56
CA ILE A 54 7.20 6.55 6.57
C ILE A 54 7.00 5.78 5.28
N LYS A 55 6.61 4.52 5.40
CA LYS A 55 6.45 3.60 4.29
C LYS A 55 4.99 3.17 4.17
N ILE A 56 4.46 3.19 2.94
CA ILE A 56 3.12 2.73 2.57
C ILE A 56 3.27 1.68 1.47
N VAL A 57 2.57 0.55 1.62
CA VAL A 57 2.57 -0.54 0.64
C VAL A 57 1.18 -0.67 0.02
N ILE A 58 1.13 -0.63 -1.31
CA ILE A 58 -0.09 -0.66 -2.13
C ILE A 58 0.03 -1.83 -3.11
N PRO A 59 -0.47 -3.02 -2.77
CA PRO A 59 -0.28 -4.23 -3.59
C PRO A 59 -1.28 -4.37 -4.75
N GLY A 60 -2.27 -3.49 -4.88
CA GLY A 60 -3.32 -3.65 -5.88
C GLY A 60 -4.15 -4.91 -5.64
N ASP A 61 -4.64 -5.51 -6.72
CA ASP A 61 -5.51 -6.70 -6.65
C ASP A 61 -4.72 -8.02 -6.66
N ASN A 62 -3.40 -7.97 -6.39
CA ASN A 62 -2.60 -9.18 -6.30
C ASN A 62 -3.21 -10.19 -5.33
N GLU A 63 -3.29 -11.43 -5.76
CA GLU A 63 -3.73 -12.55 -4.96
C GLU A 63 -2.53 -13.36 -4.42
N LYS A 64 -2.83 -14.37 -3.60
CA LYS A 64 -1.79 -15.13 -2.90
C LYS A 64 -0.68 -15.64 -3.82
N SER A 65 -1.00 -16.16 -5.02
CA SER A 65 0.00 -16.76 -5.92
C SER A 65 1.01 -15.76 -6.48
N SER A 66 0.58 -14.53 -6.80
CA SER A 66 1.50 -13.48 -7.25
C SER A 66 2.32 -12.90 -6.10
N LEU A 67 1.73 -12.81 -4.91
CA LEU A 67 2.46 -12.40 -3.71
C LEU A 67 3.49 -13.46 -3.29
N ASP A 68 3.18 -14.76 -3.40
CA ASP A 68 4.14 -15.85 -3.15
C ASP A 68 5.37 -15.72 -4.08
N GLU A 69 5.15 -15.46 -5.37
CA GLU A 69 6.25 -15.24 -6.33
C GLU A 69 7.10 -14.01 -5.96
N LEU A 70 6.44 -12.87 -5.66
CA LEU A 70 7.15 -11.67 -5.25
C LEU A 70 7.95 -11.88 -3.96
N MET A 71 7.44 -12.68 -3.02
CA MET A 71 8.09 -13.01 -1.76
C MET A 71 9.37 -13.84 -1.91
N GLU A 72 9.62 -14.47 -3.07
CA GLU A 72 10.90 -15.10 -3.36
C GLU A 72 12.03 -14.07 -3.63
N ARG A 73 11.67 -12.83 -3.99
CA ARG A 73 12.59 -11.78 -4.39
C ARG A 73 13.08 -10.98 -3.19
N LYS A 74 14.41 -10.89 -3.05
CA LYS A 74 15.04 -10.15 -1.95
C LYS A 74 14.74 -8.66 -2.01
N ASP A 75 14.81 -8.04 -3.20
CA ASP A 75 14.54 -6.62 -3.41
C ASP A 75 13.11 -6.24 -3.01
N PHE A 76 12.14 -7.09 -3.32
CA PHE A 76 10.76 -6.92 -2.91
C PHE A 76 10.60 -7.00 -1.39
N LYS A 77 11.15 -8.05 -0.77
CA LYS A 77 11.10 -8.22 0.70
C LYS A 77 11.69 -7.04 1.45
N ASP A 78 12.84 -6.56 1.00
CA ASP A 78 13.53 -5.41 1.60
C ASP A 78 12.67 -4.12 1.44
N ALA A 79 11.99 -3.97 0.31
CA ALA A 79 11.16 -2.80 0.04
C ALA A 79 9.90 -2.77 0.91
N VAL A 80 9.18 -3.89 1.05
CA VAL A 80 7.86 -3.92 1.72
C VAL A 80 7.93 -4.08 3.24
N SER A 81 9.07 -4.51 3.79
CA SER A 81 9.20 -4.82 5.21
C SER A 81 8.98 -3.59 6.11
N ASN A 82 8.31 -3.80 7.25
CA ASN A 82 8.08 -2.80 8.31
C ASN A 82 7.45 -1.50 7.77
N ALA A 83 6.32 -1.61 7.10
CA ALA A 83 5.56 -0.45 6.64
C ALA A 83 4.61 0.08 7.72
N TYR A 84 4.33 1.38 7.70
CA TYR A 84 3.32 1.98 8.57
C TYR A 84 1.90 1.63 8.10
N ILE A 85 1.67 1.70 6.79
CA ILE A 85 0.35 1.43 6.22
C ILE A 85 0.46 0.35 5.15
N LEU A 86 -0.46 -0.60 5.21
CA LEU A 86 -0.73 -1.57 4.15
C LEU A 86 -2.13 -1.32 3.59
N LEU A 87 -2.26 -1.05 2.28
CA LEU A 87 -3.53 -1.29 1.61
C LEU A 87 -3.72 -2.79 1.45
N ALA A 88 -4.87 -3.31 1.88
CA ALA A 88 -5.12 -4.74 1.78
C ALA A 88 -5.21 -5.18 0.31
N PRO A 89 -4.44 -6.20 -0.12
CA PRO A 89 -4.56 -6.75 -1.47
C PRO A 89 -6.00 -7.18 -1.78
N HIS A 90 -6.40 -6.98 -3.03
CA HIS A 90 -7.67 -7.43 -3.57
C HIS A 90 -8.86 -7.12 -2.66
N HIS A 91 -8.94 -5.85 -2.23
CA HIS A 91 -10.03 -5.33 -1.38
C HIS A 91 -10.23 -6.10 -0.07
N GLY A 92 -9.18 -6.71 0.50
CA GLY A 92 -9.26 -7.48 1.74
C GLY A 92 -9.94 -8.83 1.63
N ARG A 93 -10.08 -9.39 0.42
CA ARG A 93 -10.61 -10.74 0.18
C ARG A 93 -9.65 -11.82 0.67
N GLU A 94 -10.19 -12.99 0.97
CA GLU A 94 -9.37 -14.17 1.35
C GLU A 94 -8.37 -14.56 0.26
N SER A 95 -8.73 -14.43 -1.02
CA SER A 95 -7.82 -14.72 -2.13
C SER A 95 -6.59 -13.81 -2.19
N GLY A 96 -6.72 -12.56 -1.69
CA GLY A 96 -5.61 -11.60 -1.59
C GLY A 96 -4.82 -11.72 -0.29
N TYR A 97 -5.30 -12.47 0.70
CA TYR A 97 -4.60 -12.58 1.98
C TYR A 97 -3.43 -13.57 1.91
N ASN A 98 -2.23 -13.07 2.13
CA ASN A 98 -1.01 -13.86 2.26
C ASN A 98 -0.38 -13.58 3.63
N SER A 99 -0.35 -14.60 4.51
CA SER A 99 0.12 -14.45 5.90
C SER A 99 1.58 -14.03 5.99
N ASP A 100 2.43 -14.60 5.14
CA ASP A 100 3.87 -14.34 5.17
C ASP A 100 4.18 -12.92 4.69
N PHE A 101 3.48 -12.48 3.63
CA PHE A 101 3.55 -11.11 3.15
C PHE A 101 3.08 -10.11 4.23
N VAL A 102 1.91 -10.33 4.83
CA VAL A 102 1.38 -9.43 5.87
C VAL A 102 2.30 -9.39 7.09
N SER A 103 2.84 -10.54 7.49
CA SER A 103 3.80 -10.63 8.61
C SER A 103 5.10 -9.89 8.30
N LEU A 104 5.61 -9.95 7.07
CA LEU A 104 6.80 -9.22 6.65
C LEU A 104 6.57 -7.72 6.59
N VAL A 105 5.43 -7.30 6.03
CA VAL A 105 5.01 -5.89 5.98
C VAL A 105 4.87 -5.34 7.40
N ASN A 106 4.37 -6.14 8.35
CA ASN A 106 4.23 -5.79 9.76
C ASN A 106 3.58 -4.42 9.98
N PRO A 107 2.38 -4.16 9.41
CA PRO A 107 1.82 -2.83 9.36
C PRO A 107 1.37 -2.31 10.72
N SER A 108 1.45 -0.99 10.91
CA SER A 108 0.75 -0.34 12.02
C SER A 108 -0.74 -0.27 11.76
N LEU A 109 -1.14 0.03 10.52
CA LEU A 109 -2.53 0.12 10.12
C LEU A 109 -2.73 -0.55 8.77
N THR A 110 -3.77 -1.39 8.67
CA THR A 110 -4.24 -1.89 7.37
C THR A 110 -5.48 -1.12 6.94
N ILE A 111 -5.52 -0.68 5.69
CA ILE A 111 -6.68 -0.01 5.08
C ILE A 111 -7.24 -0.92 3.99
N ILE A 112 -8.52 -1.22 4.08
CA ILE A 112 -9.27 -2.01 3.09
C ILE A 112 -10.11 -1.02 2.26
N SER A 113 -9.77 -0.90 0.98
CA SER A 113 -10.58 -0.16 0.01
C SER A 113 -11.70 -1.08 -0.48
N ASP A 114 -12.88 -0.95 0.07
CA ASP A 114 -14.03 -1.80 -0.24
C ASP A 114 -15.29 -0.97 -0.47
N GLY A 115 -16.28 -1.55 -1.12
CA GLY A 115 -17.59 -0.98 -1.32
C GLY A 115 -18.68 -1.84 -0.67
N LYS A 116 -19.90 -1.35 -0.70
CA LYS A 116 -21.06 -1.99 -0.04
C LYS A 116 -21.27 -3.47 -0.41
N TYR A 117 -20.78 -3.90 -1.56
CA TYR A 117 -20.96 -5.26 -2.06
C TYR A 117 -19.64 -6.04 -2.20
N CYS A 118 -18.56 -5.52 -1.60
CA CYS A 118 -17.27 -6.21 -1.63
C CYS A 118 -17.21 -7.29 -0.54
N ASP A 119 -16.62 -8.42 -0.88
CA ASP A 119 -16.25 -9.44 0.08
C ASP A 119 -14.94 -9.03 0.78
N THR A 120 -15.02 -8.73 2.06
CA THR A 120 -13.88 -8.36 2.93
C THR A 120 -13.64 -9.43 4.00
N SER A 121 -13.73 -10.69 3.60
CA SER A 121 -13.69 -11.84 4.52
C SER A 121 -12.39 -11.92 5.35
N ALA A 122 -11.27 -11.38 4.84
CA ALA A 122 -10.00 -11.39 5.56
C ALA A 122 -9.82 -10.22 6.56
N ASN A 123 -10.78 -9.31 6.72
CA ASN A 123 -10.68 -8.12 7.59
C ASN A 123 -10.16 -8.46 8.99
N LYS A 124 -10.71 -9.49 9.64
CA LYS A 124 -10.29 -9.92 10.98
C LYS A 124 -8.81 -10.32 11.01
N ARG A 125 -8.33 -10.99 9.97
CA ARG A 125 -6.93 -11.43 9.85
C ARG A 125 -5.98 -10.22 9.70
N TYR A 126 -6.33 -9.22 8.90
CA TYR A 126 -5.57 -7.98 8.80
C TYR A 126 -5.53 -7.23 10.13
N SER A 127 -6.69 -7.09 10.80
CA SER A 127 -6.76 -6.45 12.11
C SER A 127 -5.92 -7.16 13.19
N GLN A 128 -5.81 -8.48 13.13
CA GLN A 128 -4.97 -9.25 14.07
C GLN A 128 -3.48 -9.08 13.82
N ASN A 129 -3.09 -8.78 12.57
CA ASN A 129 -1.69 -8.65 12.16
C ASN A 129 -1.22 -7.20 12.02
N SER A 130 -2.02 -6.23 12.45
CA SER A 130 -1.64 -4.82 12.54
C SER A 130 -1.44 -4.42 14.01
N SER A 131 -0.41 -3.59 14.27
CA SER A 131 -0.07 -3.18 15.66
C SER A 131 -1.02 -2.13 16.22
N GLY A 132 -1.61 -1.29 15.37
CA GLY A 132 -2.49 -0.19 15.71
C GLY A 132 -1.86 1.17 15.41
N TRP A 133 -2.71 2.11 14.98
CA TRP A 133 -2.35 3.50 14.73
C TRP A 133 -3.46 4.44 15.22
N GLU A 134 -3.09 5.63 15.63
CA GLU A 134 -4.05 6.67 16.03
C GLU A 134 -4.75 7.24 14.80
N VAL A 135 -6.08 7.15 14.79
CA VAL A 135 -6.96 7.60 13.69
C VAL A 135 -7.89 8.66 14.22
N TYR A 136 -8.02 9.76 13.51
CA TYR A 136 -8.82 10.92 13.88
C TYR A 136 -10.17 10.91 13.18
N LYS A 137 -11.22 11.25 13.93
CA LYS A 137 -12.59 11.45 13.45
C LYS A 137 -13.27 12.56 14.20
N ASN A 138 -13.69 13.62 13.49
CA ASN A 138 -14.45 14.74 14.09
C ASN A 138 -13.79 15.31 15.37
N GLY A 139 -12.47 15.51 15.34
CA GLY A 139 -11.72 16.08 16.48
C GLY A 139 -11.42 15.11 17.62
N THR A 140 -11.81 13.86 17.52
CA THR A 140 -11.45 12.80 18.48
C THR A 140 -10.49 11.80 17.82
N SER A 141 -9.71 11.09 18.62
CA SER A 141 -8.84 10.04 18.11
C SER A 141 -9.13 8.69 18.77
N SER A 142 -8.82 7.62 18.07
CA SER A 142 -8.89 6.26 18.57
C SER A 142 -7.80 5.40 17.95
N ASN A 143 -7.30 4.41 18.70
CA ASN A 143 -6.35 3.46 18.14
C ASN A 143 -7.10 2.42 17.28
N ARG A 144 -6.74 2.35 16.00
CA ARG A 144 -7.34 1.43 15.02
C ARG A 144 -6.26 0.55 14.41
N LYS A 145 -6.58 -0.70 14.20
CA LYS A 145 -5.72 -1.69 13.54
C LYS A 145 -6.07 -1.91 12.09
N CYS A 146 -7.34 -1.73 11.75
CA CYS A 146 -7.85 -1.85 10.39
C CYS A 146 -8.97 -0.82 10.18
N LEU A 147 -8.99 -0.23 8.98
CA LEU A 147 -10.06 0.62 8.47
C LEU A 147 -10.66 0.01 7.22
N THR A 148 -11.94 0.25 6.98
CA THR A 148 -12.62 -0.14 5.74
C THR A 148 -13.39 1.06 5.19
N THR A 149 -13.22 1.38 3.90
CA THR A 149 -13.94 2.50 3.31
C THR A 149 -15.45 2.33 3.34
N ASN A 150 -15.94 1.07 3.40
CA ASN A 150 -17.37 0.78 3.54
C ASN A 150 -17.94 1.18 4.91
N SER A 151 -17.17 1.01 6.00
CA SER A 151 -17.64 1.30 7.37
C SER A 151 -17.16 2.65 7.90
N ASP A 152 -15.96 3.05 7.52
CA ASP A 152 -15.30 4.24 8.05
C ASP A 152 -15.46 5.47 7.12
N GLY A 153 -15.84 5.26 5.85
CA GLY A 153 -15.94 6.31 4.85
C GLY A 153 -14.62 6.58 4.14
N GLU A 154 -14.43 7.79 3.69
CA GLU A 154 -13.17 8.22 3.06
C GLU A 154 -12.05 8.20 4.10
N VAL A 155 -10.88 7.70 3.67
CA VAL A 155 -9.68 7.64 4.52
C VAL A 155 -8.62 8.56 3.93
N TYR A 156 -8.25 9.57 4.68
CA TYR A 156 -7.20 10.52 4.32
C TYR A 156 -5.91 10.18 5.07
N VAL A 157 -4.82 10.02 4.32
CA VAL A 157 -3.49 9.74 4.85
C VAL A 157 -2.55 10.85 4.43
N GLU A 158 -1.99 11.55 5.41
CA GLU A 158 -0.99 12.59 5.21
C GLU A 158 0.28 12.23 5.96
N PHE A 159 1.43 12.37 5.30
CA PHE A 159 2.70 12.06 5.92
C PHE A 159 3.83 12.93 5.35
N GLY A 160 4.84 13.16 6.15
CA GLY A 160 5.97 14.00 5.75
C GLY A 160 6.65 14.67 6.92
N TYR A 161 7.07 15.92 6.68
CA TYR A 161 7.61 16.81 7.69
C TYR A 161 6.69 18.01 7.92
N ASP A 162 6.46 18.38 9.17
CA ASP A 162 5.76 19.60 9.54
C ASP A 162 6.65 20.84 9.40
N ASN A 163 6.11 22.02 9.70
CA ASN A 163 6.86 23.29 9.64
C ASN A 163 8.09 23.34 10.54
N ASN A 164 8.19 22.47 11.54
CA ASN A 164 9.31 22.35 12.46
C ASN A 164 10.29 21.22 12.04
N GLN A 165 10.17 20.71 10.84
CA GLN A 165 10.94 19.58 10.31
C GLN A 165 10.74 18.27 11.10
N LYS A 166 9.67 18.16 11.87
CA LYS A 166 9.31 16.93 12.57
C LYS A 166 8.46 16.06 11.66
N ARG A 167 8.84 14.79 11.54
CA ARG A 167 8.07 13.82 10.77
C ARG A 167 6.68 13.57 11.38
N PHE A 168 5.69 13.40 10.54
CA PHE A 168 4.33 13.05 10.97
C PHE A 168 3.69 12.04 10.02
N LEU A 169 2.75 11.29 10.54
CA LEU A 169 1.78 10.47 9.81
C LEU A 169 0.43 10.71 10.48
N SER A 170 -0.50 11.28 9.74
CA SER A 170 -1.88 11.54 10.16
C SER A 170 -2.83 10.69 9.33
N VAL A 171 -3.80 10.05 10.00
CA VAL A 171 -4.87 9.29 9.36
C VAL A 171 -6.20 9.82 9.87
N ASN A 172 -7.07 10.24 8.94
CA ASN A 172 -8.36 10.84 9.22
C ASN A 172 -9.47 10.07 8.49
N ILE A 173 -10.67 9.98 9.10
CA ILE A 173 -11.88 9.34 8.53
C ILE A 173 -13.12 10.19 8.79
#